data_9bc49c45d32657aa1749d3a6022f5e50
#
_entry.id   9bc49c45d32657aa1749d3a6022f5e50
#
_cell.length_a   1.000
_cell.length_b   1.000
_cell.length_c   1.000
_cell.angle_alpha   90.00
_cell.angle_beta   90.00
_cell.angle_gamma   90.00
#
_symmetry.space_group_name_H-M   'P 1'
#
loop_
_entity.id
_entity.type
_entity.pdbx_description
1 polymer ?
#
loop_
_entity_poly.entity_id
_entity_poly.type
_entity_poly.pdbx_seq_one_letter_code
_entity_poly.pdbx_strand_id
1 'polypeptide(L)'
;MMKRYAFICGVRILSAGGLLLSLAAGMSMAETPAPVTVSGEAARGPFDQSAASVQALVVTGSGAVFAGSFGHGIFRTADRGSTWVPVGGGVTDPFILSLTVARDGAVYAGTFRGGVFRSHDDGKSWQPVNAGLKRLEVKTLMAADDGFYAGTSDGVYRLNEPEDRWSVVTTGLDDVLVHALARSTDGTLYAGTSGKGVLRFKRHSSGWSRMQHGLKNHEGMIENFIRVLVIDQDQSILAGTFDGGVFRSADGGLTWRSISRALPNDSIRGIVLLDQGVIVATGNGVFKTSDKGKQWIPVNKGLTSLSVQSLIGFGGGGLYAGTSEGVFRSDDGLTWTAVNQGLEVGMAPPPFLFR
;
A
#
# COMPACT_ATOMS: atom_id res chain seq x y z
N MET A 1 -17.50 22.07 -24.87
CA MET A 1 -17.18 22.64 -23.55
C MET A 1 -16.83 21.47 -22.62
N MET A 2 -15.55 21.09 -22.58
CA MET A 2 -15.07 20.00 -21.75
C MET A 2 -14.47 20.57 -20.46
N LYS A 3 -15.09 20.29 -19.33
CA LYS A 3 -14.50 20.59 -18.01
C LYS A 3 -13.53 19.47 -17.63
N ARG A 4 -12.25 19.83 -17.55
CA ARG A 4 -11.18 18.97 -16.99
C ARG A 4 -11.34 18.93 -15.47
N TYR A 5 -11.55 17.75 -14.91
CA TYR A 5 -11.43 17.53 -13.47
C TYR A 5 -10.04 16.96 -13.19
N ALA A 6 -9.19 17.81 -12.61
CA ALA A 6 -7.96 17.39 -11.96
C ALA A 6 -8.32 17.07 -10.50
N PHE A 7 -8.20 15.81 -10.08
CA PHE A 7 -8.31 15.42 -8.69
C PHE A 7 -6.92 15.47 -8.06
N ILE A 8 -6.70 16.54 -7.29
CA ILE A 8 -5.57 16.70 -6.38
C ILE A 8 -6.01 16.10 -5.04
N CYS A 9 -5.23 15.15 -4.52
CA CYS A 9 -5.37 14.62 -3.17
C CYS A 9 -4.97 15.72 -2.18
N GLY A 10 -5.96 16.53 -1.76
CA GLY A 10 -5.77 17.67 -0.88
C GLY A 10 -6.04 17.30 0.57
N VAL A 11 -5.03 17.42 1.40
CA VAL A 11 -5.15 17.54 2.86
C VAL A 11 -5.85 18.88 3.15
N ARG A 12 -7.03 18.82 3.75
CA ARG A 12 -7.72 20.03 4.25
C ARG A 12 -7.09 20.48 5.56
N ILE A 13 -6.41 21.62 5.50
CA ILE A 13 -6.08 22.42 6.69
C ILE A 13 -7.25 23.38 6.91
N LEU A 14 -7.91 23.27 8.05
CA LEU A 14 -8.91 24.22 8.51
C LEU A 14 -8.19 25.45 9.05
N SER A 15 -8.28 26.58 8.35
CA SER A 15 -7.92 27.89 8.88
C SER A 15 -9.19 28.58 9.41
N ALA A 16 -9.19 28.87 10.70
CA ALA A 16 -10.21 29.69 11.35
C ALA A 16 -10.07 31.15 10.88
N GLY A 17 -11.15 31.70 10.32
CA GLY A 17 -11.23 33.11 9.95
C GLY A 17 -11.34 34.03 11.14
N GLY A 18 -10.48 35.00 11.18
CA GLY A 18 -10.54 36.12 12.15
C GLY A 18 -11.22 37.34 11.54
N LEU A 19 -12.11 37.89 12.29
CA LEU A 19 -12.92 39.08 12.01
C LEU A 19 -12.06 40.35 12.16
N LEU A 20 -12.07 41.21 11.14
CA LEU A 20 -11.51 42.57 11.20
C LEU A 20 -12.51 43.51 11.90
N LEU A 21 -12.09 44.18 12.96
CA LEU A 21 -12.70 45.40 13.46
C LEU A 21 -11.62 46.46 13.64
N SER A 22 -11.71 47.51 12.85
CA SER A 22 -10.91 48.75 12.99
C SER A 22 -11.43 49.62 14.11
N LEU A 23 -10.53 50.14 14.95
CA LEU A 23 -10.74 51.42 15.65
C LEU A 23 -9.38 52.09 15.91
N ALA A 24 -9.32 53.33 15.50
CA ALA A 24 -8.16 54.20 15.61
C ALA A 24 -8.10 54.90 16.97
N ALA A 25 -6.89 55.32 17.30
CA ALA A 25 -6.47 56.47 18.05
C ALA A 25 -5.79 56.21 19.41
N GLY A 26 -4.62 56.80 19.57
CA GLY A 26 -4.01 57.12 20.87
C GLY A 26 -2.49 56.90 20.92
N MET A 27 -1.71 57.91 20.52
CA MET A 27 -0.26 57.97 20.73
C MET A 27 0.07 58.01 22.24
N SER A 28 0.98 57.13 22.68
CA SER A 28 1.83 57.41 23.85
C SER A 28 3.17 56.71 23.63
N MET A 29 4.24 57.52 23.66
CA MET A 29 5.63 57.06 23.65
C MET A 29 5.98 56.50 25.02
N ALA A 30 6.44 55.27 25.10
CA ALA A 30 7.13 54.76 26.30
C ALA A 30 8.08 53.64 25.93
N GLU A 31 9.35 53.91 26.16
CA GLU A 31 10.48 53.03 26.52
C GLU A 31 10.64 51.67 25.85
N THR A 32 11.74 51.52 25.14
CA THR A 32 12.35 50.27 24.71
C THR A 32 12.77 49.42 25.92
N PRO A 33 12.25 48.23 26.11
CA PRO A 33 12.83 47.28 27.05
C PRO A 33 14.05 46.57 26.42
N ALA A 34 15.08 46.39 27.27
CA ALA A 34 16.33 45.72 26.97
C ALA A 34 16.11 44.27 26.45
N PRO A 35 17.06 43.70 25.67
CA PRO A 35 16.93 42.36 25.15
C PRO A 35 16.92 41.35 26.32
N VAL A 36 15.81 40.64 26.45
CA VAL A 36 15.71 39.47 27.31
C VAL A 36 16.48 38.34 26.66
N THR A 37 17.65 38.05 27.21
CA THR A 37 18.37 36.76 26.91
C THR A 37 17.51 35.65 27.49
N VAL A 38 16.73 34.98 26.64
CA VAL A 38 16.07 33.73 26.99
C VAL A 38 17.12 32.61 26.90
N SER A 39 17.86 32.40 27.98
CA SER A 39 18.52 31.16 28.30
C SER A 39 17.48 30.21 28.87
N GLY A 40 16.83 29.46 28.03
CA GLY A 40 15.89 28.41 28.34
C GLY A 40 15.94 27.37 27.25
N GLU A 41 16.84 26.42 27.33
CA GLU A 41 16.60 25.08 26.79
C GLU A 41 15.29 24.61 27.41
N ALA A 42 14.18 24.91 26.74
CA ALA A 42 12.94 24.23 27.00
C ALA A 42 13.23 22.76 26.78
N ALA A 43 13.28 21.98 27.84
CA ALA A 43 13.26 20.54 27.79
C ALA A 43 12.13 20.14 26.83
N ARG A 44 12.46 19.76 25.63
CA ARG A 44 11.53 19.12 24.71
C ARG A 44 11.06 17.89 25.46
N GLY A 45 9.77 17.85 25.79
CA GLY A 45 9.14 16.67 26.34
C GLY A 45 9.38 15.49 25.39
N PRO A 46 9.19 14.25 25.83
CA PRO A 46 9.37 13.06 25.01
C PRO A 46 8.24 12.93 23.97
N PHE A 47 7.99 13.97 23.18
CA PHE A 47 6.92 14.05 22.23
C PHE A 47 7.49 14.09 20.82
N ASP A 48 6.97 13.16 20.06
CA ASP A 48 6.91 13.08 18.62
C ASP A 48 7.96 12.21 17.92
N GLN A 49 8.11 10.99 18.39
CA GLN A 49 8.56 9.89 17.54
C GLN A 49 7.32 9.10 17.11
N SER A 50 6.65 9.56 16.06
CA SER A 50 5.63 8.74 15.41
C SER A 50 6.32 7.63 14.65
N ALA A 51 5.77 6.42 14.69
CA ALA A 51 6.26 5.34 13.86
C ALA A 51 6.00 5.63 12.37
N ALA A 52 6.87 5.13 11.49
CA ALA A 52 6.75 5.32 10.05
C ALA A 52 5.41 4.78 9.51
N SER A 53 4.78 5.50 8.60
CA SER A 53 3.60 5.01 7.86
C SER A 53 4.01 3.88 6.93
N VAL A 54 3.54 2.65 7.19
CA VAL A 54 3.95 1.43 6.49
C VAL A 54 2.94 1.05 5.42
N GLN A 55 3.37 1.12 4.15
CA GLN A 55 2.53 0.88 2.96
C GLN A 55 2.66 -0.53 2.41
N ALA A 56 3.80 -1.18 2.62
CA ALA A 56 4.10 -2.51 2.10
C ALA A 56 4.81 -3.36 3.15
N LEU A 57 4.47 -4.63 3.18
CA LEU A 57 5.07 -5.64 4.04
C LEU A 57 5.35 -6.90 3.23
N VAL A 58 6.44 -7.59 3.54
CA VAL A 58 6.71 -8.93 3.02
C VAL A 58 7.48 -9.77 4.03
N VAL A 59 7.19 -11.07 4.08
CA VAL A 59 7.91 -12.06 4.88
C VAL A 59 8.77 -12.89 3.95
N THR A 60 10.05 -13.02 4.25
CA THR A 60 10.99 -13.87 3.50
C THR A 60 10.90 -15.33 3.94
N GLY A 61 11.47 -16.25 3.16
CA GLY A 61 11.57 -17.67 3.50
C GLY A 61 12.36 -17.95 4.78
N SER A 62 13.25 -17.04 5.20
CA SER A 62 13.98 -17.10 6.48
C SER A 62 13.15 -16.62 7.67
N GLY A 63 11.95 -16.08 7.44
CA GLY A 63 11.10 -15.48 8.48
C GLY A 63 11.44 -14.02 8.79
N ALA A 64 12.39 -13.40 8.11
CA ALA A 64 12.61 -11.96 8.21
C ALA A 64 11.44 -11.19 7.59
N VAL A 65 11.10 -10.03 8.16
CA VAL A 65 10.04 -9.16 7.65
C VAL A 65 10.64 -7.86 7.17
N PHE A 66 10.24 -7.43 5.98
CA PHE A 66 10.56 -6.11 5.45
C PHE A 66 9.33 -5.23 5.48
N ALA A 67 9.52 -3.99 5.91
CA ALA A 67 8.48 -2.95 5.94
C ALA A 67 8.92 -1.78 5.05
N GLY A 68 8.10 -1.49 4.04
CA GLY A 68 8.26 -0.34 3.17
C GLY A 68 7.40 0.81 3.65
N SER A 69 8.02 1.95 3.93
CA SER A 69 7.36 3.13 4.45
C SER A 69 7.11 4.19 3.38
N PHE A 70 6.21 5.10 3.67
CA PHE A 70 5.96 6.27 2.85
C PHE A 70 6.84 7.45 3.33
N GLY A 71 8.04 7.55 2.77
CA GLY A 71 8.97 8.66 3.02
C GLY A 71 10.19 8.32 3.88
N HIS A 72 10.27 7.10 4.49
CA HIS A 72 11.40 6.72 5.35
C HIS A 72 12.13 5.45 4.86
N GLY A 73 11.84 5.01 3.62
CA GLY A 73 12.53 3.89 2.99
C GLY A 73 12.10 2.53 3.53
N ILE A 74 13.05 1.61 3.65
CA ILE A 74 12.81 0.21 3.97
C ILE A 74 13.42 -0.12 5.33
N PHE A 75 12.63 -0.80 6.15
CA PHE A 75 13.06 -1.37 7.43
C PHE A 75 12.99 -2.90 7.38
N ARG A 76 13.79 -3.55 8.20
CA ARG A 76 13.84 -5.01 8.33
C ARG A 76 13.86 -5.43 9.79
N THR A 77 13.18 -6.53 10.08
CA THR A 77 13.30 -7.26 11.35
C THR A 77 13.63 -8.73 11.09
N ALA A 78 14.44 -9.33 12.01
CA ALA A 78 14.71 -10.77 12.02
C ALA A 78 14.11 -11.45 13.27
N ASP A 79 13.52 -10.68 14.18
CA ASP A 79 13.02 -11.10 15.49
C ASP A 79 11.50 -10.90 15.62
N ARG A 80 10.79 -11.09 14.51
CA ARG A 80 9.32 -10.99 14.41
C ARG A 80 8.77 -9.60 14.77
N GLY A 81 9.55 -8.55 14.57
CA GLY A 81 9.14 -7.17 14.83
C GLY A 81 9.55 -6.63 16.19
N SER A 82 10.28 -7.41 17.02
CA SER A 82 10.78 -6.90 18.30
C SER A 82 11.71 -5.71 18.10
N THR A 83 12.56 -5.78 17.05
CA THR A 83 13.40 -4.64 16.64
C THR A 83 13.44 -4.49 15.12
N TRP A 84 13.42 -3.24 14.64
CA TRP A 84 13.56 -2.91 13.24
C TRP A 84 14.84 -2.12 13.00
N VAL A 85 15.48 -2.41 11.87
CA VAL A 85 16.66 -1.67 11.42
C VAL A 85 16.42 -1.13 10.01
N PRO A 86 16.84 0.11 9.69
CA PRO A 86 16.77 0.64 8.34
C PRO A 86 17.75 -0.12 7.42
N VAL A 87 17.27 -0.54 6.25
CA VAL A 87 18.02 -1.36 5.29
C VAL A 87 17.93 -0.82 3.85
N GLY A 88 17.59 0.45 3.68
CA GLY A 88 17.38 1.06 2.37
C GLY A 88 18.65 1.53 1.65
N GLY A 89 19.85 1.06 2.01
CA GLY A 89 21.11 1.50 1.39
C GLY A 89 21.14 1.25 -0.12
N GLY A 90 21.15 2.33 -0.93
CA GLY A 90 21.06 2.27 -2.40
C GLY A 90 19.67 2.54 -2.98
N VAL A 91 18.60 2.52 -2.17
CA VAL A 91 17.27 2.96 -2.60
C VAL A 91 17.23 4.49 -2.61
N THR A 92 17.08 5.08 -3.77
CA THR A 92 17.13 6.53 -3.94
C THR A 92 15.78 7.23 -3.74
N ASP A 93 14.67 6.47 -3.73
CA ASP A 93 13.32 6.97 -3.48
C ASP A 93 12.76 6.35 -2.18
N PRO A 94 12.54 7.16 -1.13
CA PRO A 94 12.09 6.66 0.17
C PRO A 94 10.59 6.31 0.22
N PHE A 95 9.83 6.55 -0.85
CA PHE A 95 8.39 6.27 -0.93
C PHE A 95 8.16 4.86 -1.46
N ILE A 96 8.18 3.88 -0.56
CA ILE A 96 8.02 2.46 -0.91
C ILE A 96 6.54 2.13 -1.05
N LEU A 97 6.14 1.64 -2.22
CA LEU A 97 4.74 1.33 -2.53
C LEU A 97 4.45 -0.17 -2.52
N SER A 98 5.45 -1.00 -2.83
CA SER A 98 5.32 -2.45 -2.86
C SER A 98 6.61 -3.15 -2.49
N LEU A 99 6.49 -4.32 -1.86
CA LEU A 99 7.58 -5.24 -1.55
C LEU A 99 7.18 -6.65 -1.95
N THR A 100 8.11 -7.42 -2.49
CA THR A 100 7.90 -8.84 -2.77
C THR A 100 9.22 -9.60 -2.70
N VAL A 101 9.12 -10.92 -2.52
CA VAL A 101 10.27 -11.83 -2.51
C VAL A 101 10.21 -12.71 -3.74
N ALA A 102 11.28 -12.76 -4.50
CA ALA A 102 11.42 -13.68 -5.63
C ALA A 102 11.76 -15.10 -5.14
N ARG A 103 11.70 -16.08 -6.04
CA ARG A 103 11.96 -17.50 -5.70
C ARG A 103 13.38 -17.78 -5.24
N ASP A 104 14.35 -17.04 -5.71
CA ASP A 104 15.76 -17.09 -5.31
C ASP A 104 16.02 -16.45 -3.93
N GLY A 105 14.99 -15.86 -3.31
CA GLY A 105 15.05 -15.15 -2.04
C GLY A 105 15.39 -13.67 -2.16
N ALA A 106 15.66 -13.16 -3.35
CA ALA A 106 15.88 -11.74 -3.56
C ALA A 106 14.65 -10.91 -3.19
N VAL A 107 14.85 -9.79 -2.52
CA VAL A 107 13.78 -8.86 -2.15
C VAL A 107 13.72 -7.75 -3.20
N TYR A 108 12.52 -7.45 -3.66
CA TYR A 108 12.27 -6.36 -4.61
C TYR A 108 11.37 -5.30 -3.97
N ALA A 109 11.70 -4.04 -4.23
CA ALA A 109 10.94 -2.88 -3.79
C ALA A 109 10.50 -2.05 -4.99
N GLY A 110 9.19 -1.80 -5.10
CA GLY A 110 8.61 -0.84 -6.02
C GLY A 110 8.38 0.49 -5.32
N THR A 111 8.74 1.59 -5.98
CA THR A 111 8.74 2.93 -5.41
C THR A 111 7.85 3.89 -6.19
N PHE A 112 7.64 5.08 -5.64
CA PHE A 112 6.79 6.10 -6.26
C PHE A 112 7.43 6.76 -7.48
N ARG A 113 8.77 6.98 -7.46
CA ARG A 113 9.49 7.69 -8.52
C ARG A 113 10.82 7.05 -8.91
N GLY A 114 11.33 6.11 -8.10
CA GLY A 114 12.64 5.48 -8.29
C GLY A 114 12.59 4.19 -9.12
N GLY A 115 11.40 3.68 -9.43
CA GLY A 115 11.23 2.41 -10.13
C GLY A 115 11.33 1.21 -9.20
N VAL A 116 12.02 0.18 -9.66
CA VAL A 116 12.24 -1.08 -8.95
C VAL A 116 13.67 -1.17 -8.46
N PHE A 117 13.83 -1.58 -7.21
CA PHE A 117 15.12 -1.91 -6.60
C PHE A 117 15.12 -3.37 -6.16
N ARG A 118 16.30 -4.02 -6.25
CA ARG A 118 16.50 -5.41 -5.88
C ARG A 118 17.65 -5.55 -4.89
N SER A 119 17.48 -6.41 -3.88
CA SER A 119 18.51 -6.83 -2.92
C SER A 119 18.65 -8.34 -2.93
N HIS A 120 19.89 -8.85 -3.02
CA HIS A 120 20.24 -10.27 -2.89
C HIS A 120 20.89 -10.59 -1.54
N ASP A 121 21.12 -9.59 -0.70
CA ASP A 121 21.91 -9.68 0.53
C ASP A 121 21.11 -9.33 1.79
N ASP A 122 19.80 -9.66 1.74
CA ASP A 122 18.87 -9.49 2.86
C ASP A 122 18.70 -8.00 3.25
N GLY A 123 18.71 -7.12 2.24
CA GLY A 123 18.47 -5.68 2.36
C GLY A 123 19.71 -4.84 2.68
N LYS A 124 20.91 -5.43 2.79
CA LYS A 124 22.14 -4.67 3.09
C LYS A 124 22.52 -3.71 1.97
N SER A 125 22.29 -4.11 0.72
CA SER A 125 22.44 -3.26 -0.45
C SER A 125 21.30 -3.44 -1.44
N TRP A 126 20.98 -2.38 -2.18
CA TRP A 126 19.94 -2.36 -3.19
C TRP A 126 20.47 -1.80 -4.50
N GLN A 127 20.07 -2.41 -5.59
CA GLN A 127 20.42 -1.99 -6.94
C GLN A 127 19.16 -1.70 -7.76
N PRO A 128 19.14 -0.63 -8.56
CA PRO A 128 18.02 -0.34 -9.44
C PRO A 128 17.93 -1.36 -10.58
N VAL A 129 16.71 -1.85 -10.86
CA VAL A 129 16.38 -2.73 -11.99
C VAL A 129 15.29 -2.05 -12.80
N ASN A 130 15.66 -1.04 -13.61
CA ASN A 130 14.70 -0.16 -14.28
C ASN A 130 14.76 -0.20 -15.80
N ALA A 131 15.74 -0.91 -16.38
CA ALA A 131 15.88 -1.00 -17.84
C ALA A 131 14.58 -1.49 -18.50
N GLY A 132 14.01 -0.70 -19.41
CA GLY A 132 12.78 -1.03 -20.13
C GLY A 132 11.48 -0.51 -19.50
N LEU A 133 11.47 -0.01 -18.26
CA LEU A 133 10.30 0.68 -17.70
C LEU A 133 10.18 2.07 -18.33
N LYS A 134 9.00 2.41 -18.84
CA LYS A 134 8.71 3.76 -19.34
C LYS A 134 8.38 4.75 -18.21
N ARG A 135 7.78 4.26 -17.13
CA ARG A 135 7.39 5.02 -15.94
C ARG A 135 7.95 4.34 -14.70
N LEU A 136 8.41 5.14 -13.75
CA LEU A 136 9.07 4.66 -12.53
C LEU A 136 8.13 4.60 -11.30
N GLU A 137 6.85 4.89 -11.46
CA GLU A 137 5.85 4.64 -10.43
C GLU A 137 5.42 3.17 -10.47
N VAL A 138 5.87 2.39 -9.48
CA VAL A 138 5.62 0.94 -9.40
C VAL A 138 4.75 0.65 -8.19
N LYS A 139 3.45 0.43 -8.44
CA LYS A 139 2.43 0.22 -7.41
C LYS A 139 2.39 -1.19 -6.85
N THR A 140 2.73 -2.17 -7.68
CA THR A 140 2.68 -3.58 -7.29
C THR A 140 3.76 -4.38 -7.99
N LEU A 141 4.29 -5.35 -7.29
CA LEU A 141 5.24 -6.33 -7.76
C LEU A 141 4.69 -7.72 -7.48
N MET A 142 4.86 -8.65 -8.39
CA MET A 142 4.40 -10.03 -8.25
C MET A 142 5.46 -11.00 -8.77
N ALA A 143 5.91 -11.90 -7.89
CA ALA A 143 6.67 -13.08 -8.28
C ALA A 143 5.68 -14.20 -8.65
N ALA A 144 5.86 -14.81 -9.82
CA ALA A 144 5.06 -15.91 -10.32
C ALA A 144 5.94 -17.04 -10.85
N ASP A 145 5.33 -18.20 -11.13
CA ASP A 145 6.07 -19.38 -11.57
C ASP A 145 6.79 -19.19 -12.91
N ASP A 146 6.25 -18.34 -13.76
CA ASP A 146 6.76 -18.10 -15.11
C ASP A 146 7.49 -16.76 -15.26
N GLY A 147 7.70 -16.01 -14.19
CA GLY A 147 8.43 -14.75 -14.23
C GLY A 147 8.03 -13.77 -13.15
N PHE A 148 8.60 -12.60 -13.25
CA PHE A 148 8.41 -11.50 -12.33
C PHE A 148 7.68 -10.35 -13.02
N TYR A 149 6.68 -9.77 -12.36
CA TYR A 149 5.78 -8.78 -12.95
C TYR A 149 5.73 -7.51 -12.12
N ALA A 150 5.58 -6.37 -12.80
CA ALA A 150 5.37 -5.05 -12.20
C ALA A 150 4.11 -4.40 -12.76
N GLY A 151 3.26 -3.91 -11.87
CA GLY A 151 2.17 -3.00 -12.20
C GLY A 151 2.61 -1.55 -11.96
N THR A 152 2.56 -0.75 -13.00
CA THR A 152 3.06 0.63 -13.03
C THR A 152 1.95 1.62 -13.37
N SER A 153 2.27 2.91 -13.43
CA SER A 153 1.36 3.94 -13.97
C SER A 153 1.21 3.89 -15.50
N ASP A 154 1.88 2.96 -16.17
CA ASP A 154 1.83 2.76 -17.63
C ASP A 154 1.61 1.28 -18.00
N GLY A 155 0.85 0.57 -17.17
CA GLY A 155 0.46 -0.82 -17.44
C GLY A 155 1.30 -1.88 -16.72
N VAL A 156 1.32 -3.08 -17.30
CA VAL A 156 1.96 -4.27 -16.74
C VAL A 156 3.20 -4.64 -17.50
N TYR A 157 4.29 -4.82 -16.78
CA TYR A 157 5.59 -5.24 -17.30
C TYR A 157 5.99 -6.60 -16.76
N ARG A 158 6.78 -7.33 -17.53
CA ARG A 158 7.44 -8.59 -17.16
C ARG A 158 8.94 -8.38 -17.19
N LEU A 159 9.64 -8.85 -16.17
CA LEU A 159 11.10 -8.88 -16.15
C LEU A 159 11.60 -10.06 -16.99
N ASN A 160 12.49 -9.80 -17.92
CA ASN A 160 13.20 -10.80 -18.71
C ASN A 160 14.54 -11.06 -18.03
N GLU A 161 14.74 -12.26 -17.59
CA GLU A 161 16.00 -12.76 -17.07
C GLU A 161 16.73 -13.55 -18.16
N PRO A 162 18.05 -13.47 -18.30
CA PRO A 162 19.02 -12.80 -17.41
C PRO A 162 19.31 -11.31 -17.72
N GLU A 163 18.64 -10.71 -18.70
CA GLU A 163 18.97 -9.36 -19.18
C GLU A 163 18.62 -8.24 -18.18
N ASP A 164 17.93 -8.56 -17.10
CA ASP A 164 17.38 -7.59 -16.11
C ASP A 164 16.60 -6.46 -16.80
N ARG A 165 15.83 -6.79 -17.82
CA ARG A 165 15.12 -5.83 -18.64
C ARG A 165 13.61 -6.08 -18.64
N TRP A 166 12.86 -5.03 -18.33
CA TRP A 166 11.41 -5.06 -18.40
C TRP A 166 10.90 -4.94 -19.82
N SER A 167 9.91 -5.72 -20.14
CA SER A 167 9.12 -5.58 -21.36
C SER A 167 7.63 -5.51 -21.02
N VAL A 168 6.89 -4.72 -21.78
CA VAL A 168 5.42 -4.65 -21.62
C VAL A 168 4.82 -6.04 -21.92
N VAL A 169 3.90 -6.50 -21.06
CA VAL A 169 3.24 -7.80 -21.26
C VAL A 169 2.42 -7.80 -22.54
N THR A 170 1.65 -6.73 -22.77
CA THR A 170 0.91 -6.47 -23.99
C THR A 170 0.43 -5.02 -24.00
N THR A 171 0.10 -4.49 -25.16
CA THR A 171 -0.43 -3.15 -25.34
C THR A 171 -1.86 -2.99 -24.80
N GLY A 172 -2.34 -1.75 -24.71
CA GLY A 172 -3.71 -1.43 -24.30
C GLY A 172 -3.88 -1.01 -22.86
N LEU A 173 -2.77 -0.90 -22.11
CA LEU A 173 -2.73 -0.33 -20.76
C LEU A 173 -1.86 0.93 -20.66
N ASP A 174 -1.59 1.58 -21.80
CA ASP A 174 -0.87 2.85 -21.79
C ASP A 174 -1.62 3.87 -20.92
N ASP A 175 -0.89 4.56 -20.04
CA ASP A 175 -1.42 5.51 -19.05
C ASP A 175 -2.49 4.93 -18.10
N VAL A 176 -2.49 3.61 -17.87
CA VAL A 176 -3.36 2.95 -16.91
C VAL A 176 -2.57 2.56 -15.68
N LEU A 177 -2.93 3.16 -14.54
CA LEU A 177 -2.33 2.81 -13.26
C LEU A 177 -2.82 1.44 -12.78
N VAL A 178 -1.88 0.51 -12.61
CA VAL A 178 -2.11 -0.86 -12.14
C VAL A 178 -1.74 -0.97 -10.67
N HIS A 179 -2.75 -1.20 -9.82
CA HIS A 179 -2.58 -1.29 -8.36
C HIS A 179 -2.34 -2.71 -7.85
N ALA A 180 -2.88 -3.70 -8.54
CA ALA A 180 -2.83 -5.09 -8.11
C ALA A 180 -2.61 -6.01 -9.29
N LEU A 181 -1.87 -7.09 -9.03
CA LEU A 181 -1.65 -8.19 -9.97
C LEU A 181 -1.98 -9.50 -9.27
N ALA A 182 -2.61 -10.41 -9.99
CA ALA A 182 -2.82 -11.79 -9.57
C ALA A 182 -2.67 -12.72 -10.77
N ARG A 183 -2.28 -13.97 -10.53
CA ARG A 183 -2.10 -14.97 -11.57
C ARG A 183 -2.70 -16.29 -11.15
N SER A 184 -3.58 -16.84 -11.98
CA SER A 184 -4.17 -18.17 -11.79
C SER A 184 -3.21 -19.28 -12.22
N THR A 185 -3.50 -20.50 -11.78
CA THR A 185 -2.68 -21.69 -12.07
C THR A 185 -2.61 -22.02 -13.55
N ASP A 186 -3.63 -21.61 -14.35
CA ASP A 186 -3.62 -21.76 -15.82
C ASP A 186 -2.76 -20.70 -16.54
N GLY A 187 -2.10 -19.81 -15.79
CA GLY A 187 -1.26 -18.76 -16.33
C GLY A 187 -1.98 -17.48 -16.72
N THR A 188 -3.28 -17.38 -16.46
CA THR A 188 -4.04 -16.14 -16.72
C THR A 188 -3.62 -15.04 -15.74
N LEU A 189 -3.28 -13.87 -16.28
CA LEU A 189 -2.98 -12.67 -15.48
C LEU A 189 -4.23 -11.83 -15.27
N TYR A 190 -4.35 -11.28 -14.06
CA TYR A 190 -5.38 -10.30 -13.70
C TYR A 190 -4.70 -9.03 -13.21
N ALA A 191 -5.19 -7.90 -13.67
CA ALA A 191 -4.73 -6.57 -13.26
C ALA A 191 -5.89 -5.77 -12.67
N GLY A 192 -5.72 -5.29 -11.46
CA GLY A 192 -6.61 -4.33 -10.81
C GLY A 192 -6.14 -2.92 -11.10
N THR A 193 -7.00 -2.06 -11.62
CA THR A 193 -6.60 -0.77 -12.17
C THR A 193 -7.35 0.40 -11.56
N SER A 194 -6.80 1.61 -11.72
CA SER A 194 -7.56 2.85 -11.57
C SER A 194 -8.29 3.17 -12.86
N GLY A 195 -9.63 3.08 -12.81
CA GLY A 195 -10.51 3.54 -13.87
C GLY A 195 -10.94 2.52 -14.92
N LYS A 196 -10.26 1.33 -15.01
CA LYS A 196 -10.69 0.25 -15.93
C LYS A 196 -11.20 -1.01 -15.21
N GLY A 197 -11.24 -1.01 -13.86
CA GLY A 197 -11.70 -2.15 -13.09
C GLY A 197 -10.70 -3.32 -13.12
N VAL A 198 -11.21 -4.54 -13.19
CA VAL A 198 -10.41 -5.76 -13.35
C VAL A 198 -10.20 -6.06 -14.84
N LEU A 199 -8.96 -6.27 -15.21
CA LEU A 199 -8.54 -6.67 -16.56
C LEU A 199 -7.95 -8.07 -16.50
N ARG A 200 -8.20 -8.88 -17.53
CA ARG A 200 -7.72 -10.23 -17.67
C ARG A 200 -6.91 -10.40 -18.95
N PHE A 201 -5.73 -10.99 -18.86
CA PHE A 201 -4.89 -11.35 -19.98
C PHE A 201 -4.65 -12.86 -19.99
N LYS A 202 -5.05 -13.54 -21.05
CA LYS A 202 -4.72 -14.95 -21.32
C LYS A 202 -3.52 -15.02 -22.25
N ARG A 203 -2.62 -15.96 -21.99
CA ARG A 203 -1.52 -16.24 -22.90
C ARG A 203 -2.08 -16.49 -24.32
N HIS A 204 -1.47 -15.89 -25.33
CA HIS A 204 -1.92 -15.91 -26.73
C HIS A 204 -3.21 -15.15 -27.04
N SER A 205 -3.77 -14.37 -26.13
CA SER A 205 -4.80 -13.38 -26.48
C SER A 205 -4.19 -12.16 -27.15
N SER A 206 -4.99 -11.44 -27.93
CA SER A 206 -4.56 -10.21 -28.61
C SER A 206 -4.37 -9.03 -27.66
N GLY A 207 -4.79 -9.13 -26.39
CA GLY A 207 -4.72 -8.06 -25.41
C GLY A 207 -5.53 -8.33 -24.15
N TRP A 208 -5.70 -7.28 -23.34
CA TRP A 208 -6.46 -7.30 -22.10
C TRP A 208 -7.96 -7.28 -22.35
N SER A 209 -8.70 -8.13 -21.64
CA SER A 209 -10.16 -8.15 -21.62
C SER A 209 -10.69 -7.59 -20.32
N ARG A 210 -11.69 -6.71 -20.38
CA ARG A 210 -12.31 -6.10 -19.21
C ARG A 210 -13.32 -7.04 -18.55
N MET A 211 -13.21 -7.25 -17.24
CA MET A 211 -14.03 -8.14 -16.42
C MET A 211 -14.86 -7.33 -15.43
N GLN A 212 -16.05 -6.86 -15.85
CA GLN A 212 -16.83 -5.91 -15.05
C GLN A 212 -18.27 -6.35 -14.73
N HIS A 213 -18.74 -7.50 -15.24
CA HIS A 213 -20.13 -7.93 -15.05
C HIS A 213 -20.40 -8.26 -13.58
N GLY A 214 -21.31 -7.49 -12.94
CA GLY A 214 -21.62 -7.61 -11.53
C GLY A 214 -20.64 -6.88 -10.59
N LEU A 215 -19.57 -6.25 -11.11
CA LEU A 215 -18.66 -5.42 -10.34
C LEU A 215 -19.27 -4.03 -10.14
N LYS A 216 -20.21 -3.92 -9.21
CA LYS A 216 -20.99 -2.71 -8.94
C LYS A 216 -21.01 -2.43 -7.45
N ASN A 217 -20.78 -1.17 -7.07
CA ASN A 217 -20.93 -0.72 -5.69
C ASN A 217 -22.41 -0.75 -5.24
N HIS A 218 -22.68 -0.38 -4.00
CA HIS A 218 -24.01 -0.39 -3.42
C HIS A 218 -25.00 0.62 -4.09
N GLU A 219 -24.49 1.63 -4.80
CA GLU A 219 -25.27 2.56 -5.60
C GLU A 219 -25.54 2.05 -7.02
N GLY A 220 -25.02 0.87 -7.37
CA GLY A 220 -25.18 0.25 -8.69
C GLY A 220 -24.21 0.78 -9.75
N MET A 221 -23.25 1.65 -9.38
CA MET A 221 -22.21 2.13 -10.28
C MET A 221 -21.13 1.07 -10.48
N ILE A 222 -20.57 1.02 -11.69
CA ILE A 222 -19.49 0.09 -12.01
C ILE A 222 -18.24 0.47 -11.23
N GLU A 223 -17.71 -0.51 -10.47
CA GLU A 223 -16.50 -0.34 -9.71
C GLU A 223 -15.27 -0.42 -10.60
N ASN A 224 -14.55 0.67 -10.70
CA ASN A 224 -13.41 0.82 -11.61
C ASN A 224 -12.06 0.94 -10.90
N PHE A 225 -12.06 1.13 -9.58
CA PHE A 225 -10.84 1.32 -8.78
C PHE A 225 -10.55 0.08 -7.95
N ILE A 226 -9.75 -0.82 -8.48
CA ILE A 226 -9.37 -2.08 -7.85
C ILE A 226 -8.01 -1.93 -7.21
N ARG A 227 -7.93 -2.09 -5.89
CA ARG A 227 -6.70 -1.95 -5.11
C ARG A 227 -5.99 -3.26 -4.82
N VAL A 228 -6.77 -4.33 -4.65
CA VAL A 228 -6.27 -5.63 -4.23
C VAL A 228 -6.90 -6.71 -5.10
N LEU A 229 -6.10 -7.67 -5.52
CA LEU A 229 -6.54 -8.91 -6.15
C LEU A 229 -5.82 -10.08 -5.49
N VAL A 230 -6.58 -11.09 -5.09
CA VAL A 230 -6.06 -12.36 -4.62
C VAL A 230 -6.82 -13.51 -5.27
N ILE A 231 -6.15 -14.64 -5.46
CA ILE A 231 -6.75 -15.86 -6.01
C ILE A 231 -6.70 -16.92 -4.93
N ASP A 232 -7.85 -17.50 -4.62
CA ASP A 232 -8.04 -18.56 -3.62
C ASP A 232 -7.60 -19.92 -4.19
N GLN A 233 -7.45 -20.92 -3.33
CA GLN A 233 -7.09 -22.28 -3.71
C GLN A 233 -8.11 -22.90 -4.68
N ASP A 234 -9.39 -22.54 -4.55
CA ASP A 234 -10.46 -22.95 -5.47
C ASP A 234 -10.48 -22.16 -6.79
N GLN A 235 -9.43 -21.36 -7.06
CA GLN A 235 -9.27 -20.47 -8.20
C GLN A 235 -10.32 -19.36 -8.28
N SER A 236 -11.11 -19.13 -7.24
CA SER A 236 -11.94 -17.94 -7.17
C SER A 236 -11.07 -16.69 -6.95
N ILE A 237 -11.51 -15.58 -7.52
CA ILE A 237 -10.80 -14.32 -7.45
C ILE A 237 -11.54 -13.40 -6.48
N LEU A 238 -10.81 -12.80 -5.54
CA LEU A 238 -11.32 -11.72 -4.71
C LEU A 238 -10.72 -10.40 -5.17
N ALA A 239 -11.57 -9.40 -5.32
CA ALA A 239 -11.19 -8.04 -5.67
C ALA A 239 -11.61 -7.09 -4.55
N GLY A 240 -10.63 -6.39 -3.98
CA GLY A 240 -10.85 -5.30 -3.04
C GLY A 240 -10.80 -3.96 -3.77
N THR A 241 -11.80 -3.11 -3.53
CA THR A 241 -12.00 -1.86 -4.24
C THR A 241 -11.70 -0.65 -3.36
N PHE A 242 -11.73 0.53 -3.97
CA PHE A 242 -11.51 1.80 -3.25
C PHE A 242 -12.72 2.17 -2.36
N ASP A 243 -13.95 1.95 -2.85
CA ASP A 243 -15.19 2.37 -2.19
C ASP A 243 -16.39 1.44 -2.41
N GLY A 244 -16.21 0.28 -3.07
CA GLY A 244 -17.25 -0.72 -3.32
C GLY A 244 -17.13 -1.99 -2.49
N GLY A 245 -16.14 -2.08 -1.62
CA GLY A 245 -15.92 -3.24 -0.76
C GLY A 245 -15.22 -4.42 -1.44
N VAL A 246 -15.62 -5.64 -1.11
CA VAL A 246 -15.03 -6.87 -1.62
C VAL A 246 -15.97 -7.60 -2.56
N PHE A 247 -15.45 -8.01 -3.70
CA PHE A 247 -16.15 -8.83 -4.69
C PHE A 247 -15.46 -10.17 -4.86
N ARG A 248 -16.24 -11.20 -5.17
CA ARG A 248 -15.75 -12.54 -5.51
C ARG A 248 -16.26 -12.98 -6.87
N SER A 249 -15.38 -13.57 -7.67
CA SER A 249 -15.68 -14.25 -8.91
C SER A 249 -15.25 -15.72 -8.80
N ALA A 250 -16.11 -16.64 -9.20
CA ALA A 250 -15.84 -18.08 -9.23
C ALA A 250 -15.64 -18.61 -10.67
N ASP A 251 -15.69 -17.71 -11.68
CA ASP A 251 -15.70 -18.06 -13.10
C ASP A 251 -14.59 -17.34 -13.90
N GLY A 252 -13.46 -17.06 -13.23
CA GLY A 252 -12.32 -16.40 -13.87
C GLY A 252 -12.57 -14.95 -14.23
N GLY A 253 -13.39 -14.25 -13.44
CA GLY A 253 -13.68 -12.82 -13.58
C GLY A 253 -14.85 -12.53 -14.51
N LEU A 254 -15.54 -13.54 -15.08
CA LEU A 254 -16.66 -13.31 -15.98
C LEU A 254 -17.83 -12.66 -15.25
N THR A 255 -18.14 -13.13 -14.02
CA THR A 255 -19.14 -12.52 -13.15
C THR A 255 -18.61 -12.26 -11.75
N TRP A 256 -19.07 -11.18 -11.12
CA TRP A 256 -18.69 -10.76 -9.79
C TRP A 256 -19.90 -10.63 -8.88
N ARG A 257 -19.72 -10.99 -7.61
CA ARG A 257 -20.72 -10.82 -6.55
C ARG A 257 -20.07 -10.11 -5.37
N SER A 258 -20.73 -9.08 -4.84
CA SER A 258 -20.30 -8.45 -3.60
C SER A 258 -20.45 -9.45 -2.45
N ILE A 259 -19.41 -9.53 -1.62
CA ILE A 259 -19.38 -10.30 -0.36
C ILE A 259 -19.19 -9.38 0.85
N SER A 260 -19.34 -8.07 0.69
CA SER A 260 -19.05 -7.06 1.71
C SER A 260 -20.28 -6.30 2.21
N ARG A 261 -21.51 -6.77 1.96
CA ARG A 261 -22.73 -6.04 2.34
C ARG A 261 -22.84 -5.68 3.82
N ALA A 262 -22.21 -6.46 4.70
CA ALA A 262 -22.19 -6.23 6.14
C ALA A 262 -20.87 -5.62 6.61
N LEU A 263 -19.96 -5.22 5.70
CA LEU A 263 -18.70 -4.63 6.03
C LEU A 263 -18.88 -3.12 6.30
N PRO A 264 -18.45 -2.60 7.47
CA PRO A 264 -18.68 -1.20 7.84
C PRO A 264 -17.87 -0.19 7.04
N ASN A 265 -16.86 -0.64 6.28
CA ASN A 265 -15.99 0.23 5.48
C ASN A 265 -15.67 -0.44 4.14
N ASP A 266 -15.92 0.27 3.06
CA ASP A 266 -15.79 -0.23 1.70
C ASP A 266 -14.42 0.02 1.06
N SER A 267 -13.52 0.76 1.73
CA SER A 267 -12.16 1.00 1.24
C SER A 267 -11.20 -0.13 1.61
N ILE A 268 -11.06 -1.10 0.72
CA ILE A 268 -10.23 -2.29 0.93
C ILE A 268 -8.79 -2.01 0.55
N ARG A 269 -7.86 -2.32 1.46
CA ARG A 269 -6.42 -2.06 1.29
C ARG A 269 -5.56 -3.32 1.35
N GLY A 270 -6.09 -4.41 1.91
CA GLY A 270 -5.43 -5.70 1.97
C GLY A 270 -6.45 -6.82 2.10
N ILE A 271 -6.14 -7.98 1.55
CA ILE A 271 -6.93 -9.21 1.67
C ILE A 271 -5.95 -10.34 1.98
N VAL A 272 -6.21 -11.09 3.04
CA VAL A 272 -5.49 -12.32 3.37
C VAL A 272 -6.49 -13.48 3.40
N LEU A 273 -6.16 -14.51 2.65
CA LEU A 273 -6.91 -15.76 2.64
C LEU A 273 -6.42 -16.65 3.78
N LEU A 274 -7.34 -17.20 4.53
CA LEU A 274 -7.08 -18.19 5.58
C LEU A 274 -7.70 -19.53 5.18
N ASP A 275 -7.27 -20.62 5.81
CA ASP A 275 -7.86 -21.95 5.59
C ASP A 275 -9.37 -21.94 5.76
N GLN A 276 -9.87 -21.13 6.69
CA GLN A 276 -11.29 -20.96 6.94
C GLN A 276 -11.67 -19.48 6.98
N GLY A 277 -11.77 -18.87 5.78
CA GLY A 277 -12.28 -17.52 5.65
C GLY A 277 -11.33 -16.50 5.08
N VAL A 278 -11.70 -15.24 5.25
CA VAL A 278 -10.98 -14.10 4.68
C VAL A 278 -10.82 -13.02 5.74
N ILE A 279 -9.64 -12.42 5.81
CA ILE A 279 -9.38 -11.21 6.57
C ILE A 279 -9.13 -10.06 5.60
N VAL A 280 -9.72 -8.91 5.87
CA VAL A 280 -9.53 -7.69 5.09
C VAL A 280 -9.02 -6.54 5.95
N ALA A 281 -8.07 -5.80 5.41
CA ALA A 281 -7.67 -4.51 5.92
C ALA A 281 -8.46 -3.40 5.22
N THR A 282 -8.94 -2.45 5.98
CA THR A 282 -9.72 -1.31 5.49
C THR A 282 -9.14 0.02 5.95
N GLY A 283 -9.72 1.12 5.49
CA GLY A 283 -9.43 2.45 6.01
C GLY A 283 -9.84 2.64 7.49
N ASN A 284 -10.62 1.69 8.06
CA ASN A 284 -11.14 1.77 9.42
C ASN A 284 -11.04 0.42 10.15
N GLY A 285 -9.86 -0.19 10.10
CA GLY A 285 -9.55 -1.42 10.83
C GLY A 285 -9.55 -2.68 10.00
N VAL A 286 -9.49 -3.81 10.69
CA VAL A 286 -9.39 -5.16 10.16
C VAL A 286 -10.67 -5.92 10.47
N PHE A 287 -11.18 -6.65 9.49
CA PHE A 287 -12.41 -7.45 9.61
C PHE A 287 -12.18 -8.86 9.10
N LYS A 288 -12.85 -9.82 9.72
CA LYS A 288 -12.77 -11.25 9.38
C LYS A 288 -14.16 -11.80 9.04
N THR A 289 -14.20 -12.67 8.04
CA THR A 289 -15.36 -13.51 7.73
C THR A 289 -14.95 -14.97 7.64
N SER A 290 -15.81 -15.89 8.13
CA SER A 290 -15.68 -17.35 7.97
C SER A 290 -16.85 -17.95 7.19
N ASP A 291 -17.80 -17.14 6.73
CA ASP A 291 -19.05 -17.56 6.10
C ASP A 291 -19.22 -17.00 4.67
N LYS A 292 -18.10 -16.79 4.00
CA LYS A 292 -18.04 -16.25 2.62
C LYS A 292 -18.61 -14.84 2.49
N GLY A 293 -18.43 -14.02 3.54
CA GLY A 293 -18.83 -12.62 3.54
C GLY A 293 -20.29 -12.33 3.93
N LYS A 294 -21.02 -13.32 4.46
CA LYS A 294 -22.37 -13.08 4.99
C LYS A 294 -22.32 -12.23 6.25
N GLN A 295 -21.31 -12.47 7.09
CA GLN A 295 -21.03 -11.68 8.29
C GLN A 295 -19.55 -11.29 8.31
N TRP A 296 -19.27 -10.09 8.80
CA TRP A 296 -17.93 -9.56 9.03
C TRP A 296 -17.82 -9.15 10.49
N ILE A 297 -16.84 -9.68 11.19
CA ILE A 297 -16.55 -9.32 12.58
C ILE A 297 -15.30 -8.45 12.65
N PRO A 298 -15.31 -7.35 13.41
CA PRO A 298 -14.11 -6.56 13.63
C PRO A 298 -13.10 -7.35 14.48
N VAL A 299 -11.85 -7.35 14.05
CA VAL A 299 -10.73 -7.98 14.77
C VAL A 299 -9.67 -6.93 15.07
N ASN A 300 -10.04 -5.88 15.79
CA ASN A 300 -9.24 -4.68 16.02
C ASN A 300 -8.65 -4.56 17.42
N LYS A 301 -8.86 -5.55 18.29
CA LYS A 301 -8.36 -5.48 19.68
C LYS A 301 -6.85 -5.33 19.71
N GLY A 302 -6.37 -4.22 20.27
CA GLY A 302 -4.94 -3.88 20.35
C GLY A 302 -4.42 -3.04 19.18
N LEU A 303 -5.19 -2.82 18.10
CA LEU A 303 -4.85 -1.83 17.08
C LEU A 303 -5.12 -0.42 17.64
N THR A 304 -4.10 0.39 17.79
CA THR A 304 -4.23 1.82 18.15
C THR A 304 -4.45 2.69 16.91
N SER A 305 -4.00 2.22 15.73
CA SER A 305 -4.28 2.86 14.44
C SER A 305 -5.17 1.97 13.58
N LEU A 306 -6.36 2.44 13.24
CA LEU A 306 -7.29 1.75 12.36
C LEU A 306 -7.05 2.03 10.87
N SER A 307 -6.15 2.96 10.53
CA SER A 307 -5.77 3.24 9.15
C SER A 307 -4.78 2.20 8.64
N VAL A 308 -5.29 0.99 8.35
CA VAL A 308 -4.45 -0.13 7.88
C VAL A 308 -4.18 0.04 6.39
N GLN A 309 -2.90 0.05 6.00
CA GLN A 309 -2.44 0.29 4.62
C GLN A 309 -2.05 -1.01 3.92
N SER A 310 -1.53 -1.98 4.68
CA SER A 310 -1.12 -3.29 4.17
C SER A 310 -1.40 -4.38 5.19
N LEU A 311 -1.64 -5.59 4.71
CA LEU A 311 -1.91 -6.77 5.54
C LEU A 311 -1.27 -7.98 4.88
N ILE A 312 -0.49 -8.73 5.64
CA ILE A 312 0.11 -9.99 5.17
C ILE A 312 -0.05 -11.09 6.22
N GLY A 313 -0.16 -12.32 5.73
CA GLY A 313 -0.14 -13.53 6.56
C GLY A 313 1.26 -14.12 6.66
N PHE A 314 1.53 -14.81 7.77
CA PHE A 314 2.69 -15.69 7.94
C PHE A 314 2.27 -17.02 8.57
N GLY A 315 3.17 -18.01 8.57
CA GLY A 315 2.85 -19.37 8.99
C GLY A 315 2.14 -19.47 10.35
N GLY A 316 1.18 -20.41 10.47
CA GLY A 316 0.42 -20.63 11.70
C GLY A 316 -0.77 -19.68 11.91
N GLY A 317 -1.23 -18.97 10.87
CA GLY A 317 -2.36 -18.05 10.95
C GLY A 317 -2.03 -16.67 11.50
N GLY A 318 -0.74 -16.36 11.70
CA GLY A 318 -0.28 -15.05 12.14
C GLY A 318 -0.36 -13.99 11.05
N LEU A 319 -0.44 -12.72 11.46
CA LEU A 319 -0.61 -11.57 10.57
C LEU A 319 0.31 -10.42 10.98
N TYR A 320 0.73 -9.64 9.97
CA TYR A 320 1.26 -8.29 10.18
C TYR A 320 0.35 -7.28 9.47
N ALA A 321 0.11 -6.17 10.12
CA ALA A 321 -0.61 -5.02 9.59
C ALA A 321 0.31 -3.80 9.57
N GLY A 322 0.55 -3.24 8.39
CA GLY A 322 1.18 -1.93 8.23
C GLY A 322 0.12 -0.85 8.31
N THR A 323 0.33 0.14 9.14
CA THR A 323 -0.62 1.21 9.40
C THR A 323 0.01 2.58 9.18
N SER A 324 -0.77 3.66 9.34
CA SER A 324 -0.25 5.01 9.37
C SER A 324 0.67 5.29 10.58
N GLU A 325 0.67 4.41 11.59
CA GLU A 325 1.41 4.54 12.85
C GLU A 325 2.29 3.31 13.12
N GLY A 326 2.89 2.73 12.08
CA GLY A 326 3.82 1.61 12.20
C GLY A 326 3.21 0.25 11.89
N VAL A 327 3.80 -0.78 12.50
CA VAL A 327 3.47 -2.19 12.29
C VAL A 327 2.83 -2.78 13.54
N PHE A 328 1.77 -3.53 13.32
CA PHE A 328 1.13 -4.38 14.32
C PHE A 328 1.26 -5.84 13.92
N ARG A 329 1.41 -6.71 14.91
CA ARG A 329 1.47 -8.15 14.76
C ARG A 329 0.34 -8.82 15.51
N SER A 330 -0.21 -9.87 14.92
CA SER A 330 -1.18 -10.77 15.52
C SER A 330 -0.74 -12.21 15.32
N ASP A 331 -0.74 -13.03 16.37
CA ASP A 331 -0.44 -14.46 16.28
C ASP A 331 -1.71 -15.32 16.16
N ASP A 332 -2.88 -14.75 16.48
CA ASP A 332 -4.17 -15.44 16.51
C ASP A 332 -5.18 -14.91 15.46
N GLY A 333 -4.80 -13.84 14.74
CA GLY A 333 -5.69 -13.16 13.81
C GLY A 333 -6.83 -12.40 14.46
N LEU A 334 -6.79 -12.19 15.80
CA LEU A 334 -7.85 -11.55 16.59
C LEU A 334 -7.35 -10.39 17.44
N THR A 335 -6.14 -10.53 17.99
CA THR A 335 -5.52 -9.54 18.89
C THR A 335 -4.20 -9.05 18.31
N TRP A 336 -3.95 -7.75 18.44
CA TRP A 336 -2.79 -7.09 17.85
C TRP A 336 -1.89 -6.50 18.92
N THR A 337 -0.59 -6.54 18.65
CA THR A 337 0.44 -5.91 19.45
C THR A 337 1.26 -4.99 18.55
N ALA A 338 1.48 -3.75 18.97
CA ALA A 338 2.38 -2.84 18.26
C ALA A 338 3.82 -3.37 18.34
N VAL A 339 4.51 -3.39 17.21
CA VAL A 339 5.89 -3.88 17.08
C VAL A 339 6.72 -2.84 16.35
N ASN A 340 6.97 -1.69 17.00
CA ASN A 340 7.48 -0.46 16.37
C ASN A 340 8.89 -0.07 16.79
N GLN A 341 9.54 -0.78 17.70
CA GLN A 341 10.89 -0.42 18.14
C GLN A 341 11.87 -0.37 16.96
N GLY A 342 12.42 0.81 16.69
CA GLY A 342 13.30 1.08 15.55
C GLY A 342 12.58 1.50 14.25
N LEU A 343 11.23 1.56 14.25
CA LEU A 343 10.43 2.22 13.21
C LEU A 343 10.14 3.69 13.53
N GLU A 344 10.55 4.14 14.70
CA GLU A 344 10.36 5.52 15.14
C GLU A 344 11.24 6.44 14.28
N VAL A 345 10.61 7.39 13.65
CA VAL A 345 11.24 8.37 12.78
C VAL A 345 11.12 9.73 13.47
N GLY A 346 12.26 10.33 13.80
CA GLY A 346 12.26 11.71 14.26
C GLY A 346 11.66 12.62 13.19
N MET A 347 10.88 13.63 13.59
CA MET A 347 10.37 14.64 12.68
C MET A 347 11.53 15.48 12.13
N ALA A 348 12.21 14.97 11.12
CA ALA A 348 12.94 15.80 10.18
C ALA A 348 12.33 15.50 8.80
N PRO A 349 11.57 16.42 8.21
CA PRO A 349 11.27 16.27 6.79
C PRO A 349 12.61 16.27 6.06
N PRO A 350 12.84 15.33 5.14
CA PRO A 350 13.99 15.45 4.26
C PRO A 350 13.88 16.80 3.53
N PRO A 351 14.97 17.53 3.34
CA PRO A 351 14.96 18.78 2.61
C PRO A 351 14.72 18.49 1.14
N PHE A 352 13.48 18.37 0.72
CA PHE A 352 13.13 18.46 -0.69
C PHE A 352 13.08 19.92 -1.07
N LEU A 353 14.24 20.47 -1.38
CA LEU A 353 14.35 21.67 -2.18
C LEU A 353 13.76 21.34 -3.56
N PHE A 354 12.59 21.92 -3.84
CA PHE A 354 12.13 22.12 -5.21
C PHE A 354 13.18 22.91 -5.96
N ARG A 355 13.85 22.28 -6.90
CA ARG A 355 14.55 22.93 -8.01
C ARG A 355 13.94 22.45 -9.30
#